data_d37381d2b4a9fbbae4a1e5a2fe7ef3a1
#
_entry.id   d37381d2b4a9fbbae4a1e5a2fe7ef3a1
#
_cell.length_a   1.000
_cell.length_b   1.000
_cell.length_c   1.000
_cell.angle_alpha   90.00
_cell.angle_beta   90.00
_cell.angle_gamma   90.00
#
_symmetry.space_group_name_H-M   'P 1'
#
loop_
_entity.id
_entity.type
_entity.pdbx_description
1 polymer ?
#
loop_
_entity_poly.entity_id
_entity_poly.type
_entity_poly.pdbx_seq_one_letter_code
_entity_poly.pdbx_strand_id
1 'polypeptide(L)'
;MYEAYSKIFSRMGLDFRAVQADTGSIGGSASHEFQVLAQSGEDDVIFSDSSDYAANIEFAEALAPKEPRGAATQEMTLVDTPNAKTIAELVEQFTLPIEKTVKTLLVKSAEGSAYPLVALLVRGDHELNEVKAEKLPQVASPLTFATEAEIRAVVNAGPGSLGPVNMPVPVIIDRTVAAMSDFAAGANIDGKHYFGINWDRDVATPEVADIRNVVAGDPSPDGKGTLMIKRGIEVGHIFQLGDKYSRAMNAAVQGEDGRNQVLTMGCYGIGVTRVVAAAIEQNYDERGIVWPDNIAPFQVAILPMNMHKSYRVQELAEKLYAELSAKGIDVLMDDRKERPGVMFADMEPVSYTHLTLPTIYSV
;
A
#
# COMPACT_ATOMS: atom_id res chain seq x y z
N MET A 1 21.77 0.16 5.05
CA MET A 1 20.99 0.96 4.07
C MET A 1 19.67 1.43 4.65
N TYR A 2 18.93 0.61 5.39
CA TYR A 2 17.69 1.02 6.08
C TYR A 2 17.87 2.32 6.89
N GLU A 3 18.84 2.37 7.79
CA GLU A 3 19.13 3.58 8.58
C GLU A 3 19.55 4.79 7.73
N ALA A 4 20.27 4.54 6.61
CA ALA A 4 20.68 5.61 5.73
C ALA A 4 19.48 6.27 5.05
N TYR A 5 18.55 5.47 4.52
CA TYR A 5 17.32 5.97 3.89
C TYR A 5 16.42 6.67 4.92
N SER A 6 16.23 6.06 6.10
CA SER A 6 15.49 6.70 7.20
C SER A 6 16.07 8.07 7.56
N LYS A 7 17.39 8.20 7.65
CA LYS A 7 18.05 9.50 7.89
C LYS A 7 17.84 10.49 6.75
N ILE A 8 17.90 10.03 5.50
CA ILE A 8 17.70 10.89 4.32
C ILE A 8 16.30 11.50 4.36
N PHE A 9 15.27 10.67 4.44
CA PHE A 9 13.88 11.14 4.41
C PHE A 9 13.49 11.94 5.66
N SER A 10 14.00 11.56 6.84
CA SER A 10 13.81 12.37 8.06
C SER A 10 14.45 13.75 7.96
N ARG A 11 15.67 13.86 7.37
CA ARG A 11 16.32 15.16 7.15
C ARG A 11 15.58 16.03 6.15
N MET A 12 14.82 15.43 5.24
CA MET A 12 13.96 16.15 4.30
C MET A 12 12.64 16.62 4.95
N GLY A 13 12.38 16.27 6.22
CA GLY A 13 11.16 16.64 6.93
C GLY A 13 9.92 15.86 6.48
N LEU A 14 10.10 14.68 5.87
CA LEU A 14 8.99 13.88 5.35
C LEU A 14 8.40 12.97 6.43
N ASP A 15 7.07 12.86 6.47
CA ASP A 15 6.37 11.80 7.20
C ASP A 15 6.28 10.55 6.31
N PHE A 16 7.05 9.55 6.66
CA PHE A 16 7.16 8.32 5.87
C PHE A 16 7.07 7.07 6.74
N ARG A 17 6.81 5.95 6.10
CA ARG A 17 6.92 4.62 6.72
C ARG A 17 7.84 3.74 5.89
N ALA A 18 8.75 3.05 6.57
CA ALA A 18 9.51 1.97 5.95
C ALA A 18 8.70 0.69 6.10
N VAL A 19 8.11 0.20 5.01
CA VAL A 19 7.19 -0.93 5.01
C VAL A 19 7.86 -2.18 4.47
N GLN A 20 7.53 -3.32 5.07
CA GLN A 20 7.88 -4.61 4.49
C GLN A 20 7.09 -4.80 3.20
N ALA A 21 7.77 -5.23 2.15
CA ALA A 21 7.19 -5.40 0.83
C ALA A 21 7.57 -6.73 0.19
N ASP A 22 6.82 -7.13 -0.82
CA ASP A 22 7.18 -8.29 -1.66
C ASP A 22 8.42 -7.97 -2.49
N THR A 23 9.25 -8.97 -2.72
CA THR A 23 10.47 -8.80 -3.52
C THR A 23 10.21 -8.86 -5.03
N GLY A 24 9.02 -9.27 -5.44
CA GLY A 24 8.58 -9.34 -6.83
C GLY A 24 9.54 -10.10 -7.74
N SER A 25 9.60 -9.69 -8.99
CA SER A 25 10.48 -10.28 -10.02
C SER A 25 11.97 -10.07 -9.73
N ILE A 26 12.32 -9.01 -8.99
CA ILE A 26 13.71 -8.76 -8.55
C ILE A 26 14.17 -9.91 -7.65
N GLY A 27 13.32 -10.37 -6.74
CA GLY A 27 13.60 -11.46 -5.82
C GLY A 27 14.56 -11.04 -4.70
N GLY A 28 15.04 -12.04 -3.97
CA GLY A 28 15.82 -11.84 -2.77
C GLY A 28 15.10 -12.40 -1.54
N SER A 29 15.65 -12.18 -0.35
CA SER A 29 15.12 -12.71 0.90
C SER A 29 14.21 -11.74 1.65
N ALA A 30 14.34 -10.44 1.39
CA ALA A 30 13.53 -9.38 2.01
C ALA A 30 13.65 -8.07 1.23
N SER A 31 12.62 -7.23 1.33
CA SER A 31 12.65 -5.86 0.84
C SER A 31 11.90 -4.91 1.77
N HIS A 32 12.26 -3.62 1.71
CA HIS A 32 11.54 -2.54 2.36
C HIS A 32 11.37 -1.39 1.40
N GLU A 33 10.14 -0.91 1.28
CA GLU A 33 9.79 0.33 0.62
C GLU A 33 9.74 1.48 1.62
N PHE A 34 10.14 2.65 1.18
CA PHE A 34 9.98 3.88 1.93
C PHE A 34 8.83 4.67 1.30
N GLN A 35 7.72 4.71 2.00
CA GLN A 35 6.45 5.26 1.56
C GLN A 35 6.19 6.60 2.25
N VAL A 36 6.16 7.70 1.49
CA VAL A 36 5.73 9.02 2.00
C VAL A 36 4.21 9.04 2.06
N LEU A 37 3.66 9.35 3.23
CA LEU A 37 2.22 9.34 3.44
C LEU A 37 1.58 10.56 2.77
N ALA A 38 0.78 10.32 1.71
CA ALA A 38 0.05 11.36 0.98
C ALA A 38 -1.23 10.78 0.38
N GLN A 39 -2.32 11.56 0.36
CA GLN A 39 -3.61 11.09 -0.16
C GLN A 39 -3.59 10.76 -1.66
N SER A 40 -2.71 11.40 -2.41
CA SER A 40 -2.46 11.14 -3.83
C SER A 40 -1.60 9.91 -4.11
N GLY A 41 -1.13 9.21 -3.06
CA GLY A 41 -0.32 8.00 -3.19
C GLY A 41 -1.07 6.87 -3.91
N GLU A 42 -0.32 5.99 -4.58
CA GLU A 42 -0.88 4.86 -5.33
C GLU A 42 -1.00 3.59 -4.47
N ASP A 43 -0.16 3.46 -3.42
CA ASP A 43 -0.09 2.28 -2.58
C ASP A 43 -0.88 2.43 -1.28
N ASP A 44 -1.46 1.32 -0.83
CA ASP A 44 -2.03 1.22 0.51
C ASP A 44 -0.95 0.79 1.50
N VAL A 45 -0.59 1.72 2.39
CA VAL A 45 0.38 1.54 3.47
C VAL A 45 -0.35 1.11 4.72
N ILE A 46 -0.02 -0.08 5.20
CA ILE A 46 -0.57 -0.67 6.42
C ILE A 46 0.40 -0.44 7.57
N PHE A 47 -0.06 0.07 8.68
CA PHE A 47 0.78 0.23 9.88
C PHE A 47 -0.05 0.13 11.15
N SER A 48 0.61 -0.26 12.25
CA SER A 48 -0.01 -0.31 13.57
C SER A 48 -0.20 1.09 14.15
N ASP A 49 -1.30 1.30 14.87
CA ASP A 49 -1.52 2.51 15.66
C ASP A 49 -0.68 2.57 16.95
N SER A 50 -0.06 1.46 17.35
CA SER A 50 0.58 1.31 18.67
C SER A 50 1.98 0.71 18.63
N SER A 51 2.54 0.46 17.43
CA SER A 51 3.90 -0.08 17.25
C SER A 51 4.54 0.40 15.95
N ASP A 52 5.79 -0.02 15.72
CA ASP A 52 6.54 0.26 14.49
C ASP A 52 6.22 -0.72 13.34
N TYR A 53 5.24 -1.62 13.51
CA TYR A 53 4.84 -2.53 12.44
C TYR A 53 4.31 -1.71 11.26
N ALA A 54 4.89 -1.96 10.07
CA ALA A 54 4.41 -1.39 8.81
C ALA A 54 4.70 -2.35 7.65
N ALA A 55 3.73 -2.48 6.74
CA ALA A 55 3.83 -3.35 5.58
C ALA A 55 3.04 -2.77 4.40
N ASN A 56 3.42 -3.12 3.17
CA ASN A 56 2.55 -2.95 2.01
C ASN A 56 1.33 -3.88 2.14
N ILE A 57 0.17 -3.47 1.61
CA ILE A 57 -1.07 -4.26 1.69
C ILE A 57 -0.89 -5.67 1.12
N GLU A 58 -0.08 -5.81 0.09
CA GLU A 58 0.22 -7.10 -0.54
C GLU A 58 0.95 -8.07 0.39
N PHE A 59 1.68 -7.53 1.38
CA PHE A 59 2.51 -8.30 2.30
C PHE A 59 1.92 -8.40 3.72
N ALA A 60 1.05 -7.46 4.12
CA ALA A 60 0.50 -7.39 5.47
C ALA A 60 -0.28 -8.66 5.85
N GLU A 61 0.13 -9.34 6.92
CA GLU A 61 -0.52 -10.57 7.38
C GLU A 61 -1.87 -10.29 8.02
N ALA A 62 -2.89 -11.04 7.59
CA ALA A 62 -4.19 -11.07 8.24
C ALA A 62 -4.24 -12.20 9.28
N LEU A 63 -4.29 -11.84 10.55
CA LEU A 63 -4.34 -12.81 11.63
C LEU A 63 -5.68 -13.57 11.66
N ALA A 64 -5.64 -14.81 12.12
CA ALA A 64 -6.85 -15.54 12.43
C ALA A 64 -7.61 -14.86 13.59
N PRO A 65 -8.96 -14.84 13.55
CA PRO A 65 -9.75 -14.39 14.69
C PRO A 65 -9.36 -15.12 15.98
N LYS A 66 -9.23 -14.39 17.08
CA LYS A 66 -8.88 -14.98 18.39
C LYS A 66 -10.03 -15.76 19.00
N GLU A 67 -11.24 -15.37 18.67
CA GLU A 67 -12.43 -16.01 19.18
C GLU A 67 -12.71 -17.33 18.45
N PRO A 68 -13.10 -18.40 19.19
CA PRO A 68 -13.45 -19.64 18.56
C PRO A 68 -14.71 -19.47 17.69
N ARG A 69 -14.85 -20.33 16.69
CA ARG A 69 -16.05 -20.41 15.86
C ARG A 69 -17.30 -20.51 16.71
N GLY A 70 -18.31 -19.67 16.43
CA GLY A 70 -19.61 -19.72 17.10
C GLY A 70 -20.35 -21.05 16.85
N ALA A 71 -21.25 -21.42 17.76
CA ALA A 71 -22.07 -22.60 17.56
C ALA A 71 -23.00 -22.41 16.35
N ALA A 72 -23.32 -23.52 15.66
CA ALA A 72 -24.34 -23.54 14.61
C ALA A 72 -25.72 -23.31 15.22
N THR A 73 -26.46 -22.31 14.75
CA THR A 73 -27.80 -21.94 15.23
C THR A 73 -28.85 -22.06 14.15
N GLN A 74 -28.46 -22.17 12.88
CA GLN A 74 -29.34 -22.23 11.74
C GLN A 74 -29.12 -23.52 10.96
N GLU A 75 -30.20 -24.10 10.43
CA GLU A 75 -30.11 -25.22 9.48
C GLU A 75 -29.70 -24.69 8.09
N MET A 76 -28.92 -25.50 7.37
CA MET A 76 -28.58 -25.19 5.98
C MET A 76 -29.81 -25.28 5.08
N THR A 77 -30.14 -24.20 4.39
CA THR A 77 -31.31 -24.14 3.49
C THR A 77 -30.91 -23.67 2.10
N LEU A 78 -31.48 -24.30 1.07
CA LEU A 78 -31.31 -23.87 -0.32
C LEU A 78 -32.33 -22.79 -0.65
N VAL A 79 -31.88 -21.64 -1.11
CA VAL A 79 -32.69 -20.44 -1.40
C VAL A 79 -32.56 -20.05 -2.84
N ASP A 80 -33.67 -19.74 -3.50
CA ASP A 80 -33.66 -19.18 -4.85
C ASP A 80 -33.25 -17.70 -4.83
N THR A 81 -32.21 -17.39 -5.60
CA THR A 81 -31.59 -16.05 -5.64
C THR A 81 -31.33 -15.62 -7.09
N PRO A 82 -32.34 -15.64 -7.99
CA PRO A 82 -32.12 -15.50 -9.44
C PRO A 82 -31.50 -14.16 -9.86
N ASN A 83 -31.68 -13.13 -9.02
CA ASN A 83 -31.21 -11.77 -9.27
C ASN A 83 -30.04 -11.33 -8.38
N ALA A 84 -29.45 -12.25 -7.61
CA ALA A 84 -28.30 -11.97 -6.75
C ALA A 84 -27.04 -12.68 -7.29
N LYS A 85 -26.20 -11.94 -8.03
CA LYS A 85 -24.92 -12.40 -8.58
C LYS A 85 -23.72 -11.84 -7.82
N THR A 86 -23.92 -10.75 -7.08
CA THR A 86 -22.90 -10.10 -6.27
C THR A 86 -23.25 -10.18 -4.79
N ILE A 87 -22.24 -10.04 -3.93
CA ILE A 87 -22.46 -9.97 -2.47
C ILE A 87 -23.40 -8.83 -2.10
N ALA A 88 -23.25 -7.66 -2.74
CA ALA A 88 -24.11 -6.51 -2.46
C ALA A 88 -25.58 -6.81 -2.77
N GLU A 89 -25.89 -7.41 -3.94
CA GLU A 89 -27.24 -7.81 -4.30
C GLU A 89 -27.82 -8.86 -3.33
N LEU A 90 -26.99 -9.82 -2.90
CA LEU A 90 -27.42 -10.84 -1.92
C LEU A 90 -27.76 -10.21 -0.57
N VAL A 91 -26.90 -9.32 -0.08
CA VAL A 91 -27.09 -8.57 1.18
C VAL A 91 -28.35 -7.72 1.12
N GLU A 92 -28.56 -6.97 0.04
CA GLU A 92 -29.72 -6.10 -0.12
C GLU A 92 -31.04 -6.88 -0.20
N GLN A 93 -31.11 -7.91 -1.05
CA GLN A 93 -32.35 -8.66 -1.30
C GLN A 93 -32.80 -9.50 -0.09
N PHE A 94 -31.85 -10.05 0.66
CA PHE A 94 -32.15 -10.97 1.76
C PHE A 94 -31.85 -10.37 3.14
N THR A 95 -31.45 -9.10 3.23
CA THR A 95 -31.14 -8.41 4.49
C THR A 95 -30.13 -9.21 5.33
N LEU A 96 -29.10 -9.76 4.66
CA LEU A 96 -28.04 -10.52 5.32
C LEU A 96 -26.94 -9.58 5.83
N PRO A 97 -26.38 -9.82 7.01
CA PRO A 97 -25.14 -9.17 7.38
C PRO A 97 -24.02 -9.57 6.41
N ILE A 98 -23.29 -8.62 5.87
CA ILE A 98 -22.23 -8.89 4.88
C ILE A 98 -21.15 -9.83 5.45
N GLU A 99 -20.90 -9.73 6.75
CA GLU A 99 -19.95 -10.58 7.49
C GLU A 99 -20.40 -12.05 7.59
N LYS A 100 -21.65 -12.33 7.24
CA LYS A 100 -22.22 -13.68 7.15
C LYS A 100 -22.27 -14.21 5.72
N THR A 101 -21.67 -13.55 4.78
CA THR A 101 -21.58 -13.99 3.38
C THR A 101 -20.16 -14.40 3.01
N VAL A 102 -20.03 -15.32 2.07
CA VAL A 102 -18.76 -15.81 1.56
C VAL A 102 -18.77 -15.73 0.03
N LYS A 103 -17.75 -15.11 -0.54
CA LYS A 103 -17.53 -15.11 -1.98
C LYS A 103 -16.48 -16.15 -2.37
N THR A 104 -16.75 -16.86 -3.46
CA THR A 104 -15.91 -17.93 -4.00
C THR A 104 -15.33 -17.48 -5.32
N LEU A 105 -14.02 -17.47 -5.40
CA LEU A 105 -13.24 -17.09 -6.57
C LEU A 105 -12.52 -18.34 -7.12
N LEU A 106 -12.62 -18.60 -8.41
CA LEU A 106 -11.95 -19.72 -9.05
C LEU A 106 -10.73 -19.20 -9.83
N VAL A 107 -9.57 -19.79 -9.51
CA VAL A 107 -8.29 -19.50 -10.17
C VAL A 107 -7.72 -20.75 -10.80
N LYS A 108 -6.82 -20.60 -11.77
CA LYS A 108 -6.11 -21.73 -12.39
C LYS A 108 -5.19 -22.41 -11.38
N SER A 109 -5.15 -23.73 -11.44
CA SER A 109 -4.25 -24.54 -10.61
C SER A 109 -2.81 -24.46 -11.09
N ALA A 110 -1.88 -24.76 -10.19
CA ALA A 110 -0.48 -24.93 -10.52
C ALA A 110 -0.27 -26.01 -11.58
N GLU A 111 0.79 -25.88 -12.37
CA GLU A 111 1.15 -26.85 -13.40
C GLU A 111 1.36 -28.26 -12.81
N GLY A 112 0.79 -29.26 -13.45
CA GLY A 112 0.85 -30.66 -12.97
C GLY A 112 -0.20 -31.02 -11.91
N SER A 113 -1.11 -30.09 -11.53
CA SER A 113 -2.23 -30.41 -10.66
C SER A 113 -3.20 -31.40 -11.30
N ALA A 114 -3.82 -32.28 -10.48
CA ALA A 114 -4.89 -33.17 -10.91
C ALA A 114 -6.21 -32.43 -11.23
N TYR A 115 -6.36 -31.19 -10.78
CA TYR A 115 -7.54 -30.35 -10.96
C TYR A 115 -7.19 -29.14 -11.80
N PRO A 116 -8.06 -28.70 -12.72
CA PRO A 116 -7.79 -27.53 -13.57
C PRO A 116 -7.90 -26.19 -12.81
N LEU A 117 -8.66 -26.15 -11.73
CA LEU A 117 -8.99 -24.96 -10.97
C LEU A 117 -8.85 -25.20 -9.46
N VAL A 118 -8.70 -24.10 -8.70
CA VAL A 118 -8.75 -24.02 -7.25
C VAL A 118 -9.79 -22.98 -6.84
N ALA A 119 -10.60 -23.26 -5.83
CA ALA A 119 -11.57 -22.34 -5.27
C ALA A 119 -10.95 -21.62 -4.06
N LEU A 120 -10.90 -20.31 -4.11
CA LEU A 120 -10.44 -19.43 -3.03
C LEU A 120 -11.63 -18.72 -2.42
N LEU A 121 -11.84 -18.86 -1.11
CA LEU A 121 -12.98 -18.31 -0.41
C LEU A 121 -12.57 -17.22 0.56
N VAL A 122 -13.18 -16.05 0.43
CA VAL A 122 -13.02 -14.92 1.33
C VAL A 122 -14.38 -14.44 1.82
N ARG A 123 -14.43 -13.82 3.01
CA ARG A 123 -15.66 -13.23 3.56
C ARG A 123 -16.18 -12.13 2.61
N GLY A 124 -17.48 -11.93 2.56
CA GLY A 124 -18.12 -11.07 1.57
C GLY A 124 -17.61 -9.62 1.53
N ASP A 125 -17.23 -9.07 2.68
CA ASP A 125 -16.66 -7.74 2.84
C ASP A 125 -15.13 -7.67 2.68
N HIS A 126 -14.45 -8.80 2.46
CA HIS A 126 -13.00 -8.86 2.28
C HIS A 126 -12.62 -9.00 0.81
N GLU A 127 -11.42 -8.53 0.45
CA GLU A 127 -10.84 -8.69 -0.87
C GLU A 127 -9.73 -9.75 -0.87
N LEU A 128 -9.66 -10.53 -1.97
CA LEU A 128 -8.57 -11.48 -2.18
C LEU A 128 -7.26 -10.71 -2.34
N ASN A 129 -6.21 -11.17 -1.67
CA ASN A 129 -4.85 -10.74 -1.91
C ASN A 129 -4.21 -11.67 -2.94
N GLU A 130 -4.08 -11.21 -4.18
CA GLU A 130 -3.57 -12.02 -5.28
C GLU A 130 -2.12 -12.45 -5.06
N VAL A 131 -1.29 -11.57 -4.48
CA VAL A 131 0.14 -11.86 -4.19
C VAL A 131 0.29 -12.97 -3.14
N LYS A 132 -0.56 -12.97 -2.10
CA LYS A 132 -0.57 -14.06 -1.11
C LYS A 132 -1.09 -15.35 -1.71
N ALA A 133 -2.18 -15.28 -2.47
CA ALA A 133 -2.81 -16.42 -3.10
C ALA A 133 -1.89 -17.10 -4.12
N GLU A 134 -1.12 -16.33 -4.90
CA GLU A 134 -0.14 -16.86 -5.86
C GLU A 134 0.98 -17.68 -5.21
N LYS A 135 1.29 -17.43 -3.94
CA LYS A 135 2.30 -18.19 -3.18
C LYS A 135 1.82 -19.56 -2.71
N LEU A 136 0.54 -19.85 -2.84
CA LEU A 136 -0.02 -21.16 -2.51
C LEU A 136 0.43 -22.22 -3.53
N PRO A 137 0.90 -23.39 -3.09
CA PRO A 137 1.43 -24.41 -4.00
C PRO A 137 0.39 -24.97 -4.98
N GLN A 138 -0.89 -24.80 -4.69
CA GLN A 138 -1.99 -25.26 -5.55
C GLN A 138 -2.37 -24.26 -6.64
N VAL A 139 -1.94 -23.00 -6.53
CA VAL A 139 -2.32 -21.89 -7.42
C VAL A 139 -1.28 -21.68 -8.51
N ALA A 140 -1.71 -21.36 -9.72
CA ALA A 140 -0.80 -21.02 -10.82
C ALA A 140 -0.05 -19.71 -10.55
N SER A 141 1.22 -19.67 -10.93
CA SER A 141 2.02 -18.44 -10.95
C SER A 141 2.42 -18.11 -12.40
N PRO A 142 2.03 -16.96 -12.93
CA PRO A 142 1.23 -15.91 -12.29
C PRO A 142 -0.23 -16.33 -12.04
N LEU A 143 -0.80 -15.81 -10.94
CA LEU A 143 -2.21 -16.05 -10.62
C LEU A 143 -3.10 -15.62 -11.79
N THR A 144 -4.00 -16.49 -12.18
CA THR A 144 -4.94 -16.23 -13.28
C THR A 144 -6.33 -16.67 -12.88
N PHE A 145 -7.29 -15.76 -12.92
CA PHE A 145 -8.70 -16.09 -12.70
C PHE A 145 -9.23 -16.96 -13.82
N ALA A 146 -10.08 -17.91 -13.46
CA ALA A 146 -10.76 -18.75 -14.43
C ALA A 146 -11.83 -17.93 -15.17
N THR A 147 -11.97 -18.18 -16.46
CA THR A 147 -13.06 -17.62 -17.28
C THR A 147 -14.39 -18.29 -16.92
N GLU A 148 -15.52 -17.62 -17.18
CA GLU A 148 -16.86 -18.21 -16.96
C GLU A 148 -17.03 -19.55 -17.67
N ALA A 149 -16.50 -19.71 -18.87
CA ALA A 149 -16.56 -20.95 -19.62
C ALA A 149 -15.81 -22.10 -18.91
N GLU A 150 -14.62 -21.83 -18.37
CA GLU A 150 -13.85 -22.81 -17.60
C GLU A 150 -14.55 -23.16 -16.27
N ILE A 151 -15.11 -22.17 -15.60
CA ILE A 151 -15.90 -22.37 -14.37
C ILE A 151 -17.09 -23.28 -14.66
N ARG A 152 -17.88 -22.97 -15.67
CA ARG A 152 -19.06 -23.77 -16.05
C ARG A 152 -18.71 -25.19 -16.46
N ALA A 153 -17.58 -25.37 -17.16
CA ALA A 153 -17.12 -26.70 -17.55
C ALA A 153 -16.79 -27.61 -16.35
N VAL A 154 -16.37 -27.02 -15.21
CA VAL A 154 -15.92 -27.76 -14.02
C VAL A 154 -17.03 -27.86 -12.95
N VAL A 155 -17.72 -26.73 -12.67
CA VAL A 155 -18.67 -26.63 -11.55
C VAL A 155 -20.13 -26.78 -12.04
N ASN A 156 -20.38 -26.60 -13.34
CA ASN A 156 -21.72 -26.59 -13.95
C ASN A 156 -22.62 -25.42 -13.45
N ALA A 157 -22.01 -24.37 -12.91
CA ALA A 157 -22.66 -23.13 -12.49
C ALA A 157 -21.76 -21.93 -12.83
N GLY A 158 -22.35 -20.75 -12.98
CA GLY A 158 -21.63 -19.51 -13.30
C GLY A 158 -21.16 -18.74 -12.08
N PRO A 159 -20.30 -17.71 -12.31
CA PRO A 159 -19.95 -16.73 -11.28
C PRO A 159 -21.21 -16.14 -10.62
N GLY A 160 -21.12 -15.88 -9.30
CA GLY A 160 -22.26 -15.40 -8.49
C GLY A 160 -23.10 -16.50 -7.86
N SER A 161 -22.90 -17.80 -8.22
CA SER A 161 -23.60 -18.92 -7.60
C SER A 161 -22.66 -19.97 -7.02
N LEU A 162 -21.39 -19.65 -6.84
CA LEU A 162 -20.34 -20.57 -6.40
C LEU A 162 -20.20 -20.60 -4.88
N GLY A 163 -19.93 -21.77 -4.31
CA GLY A 163 -19.76 -21.95 -2.86
C GLY A 163 -19.05 -23.26 -2.50
N PRO A 164 -18.80 -23.51 -1.21
CA PRO A 164 -17.98 -24.65 -0.76
C PRO A 164 -18.70 -26.00 -0.82
N VAL A 165 -20.02 -26.02 -0.77
CA VAL A 165 -20.79 -27.26 -0.67
C VAL A 165 -20.76 -28.03 -1.99
N ASN A 166 -20.25 -29.27 -1.97
CA ASN A 166 -20.07 -30.11 -3.15
C ASN A 166 -19.20 -29.46 -4.26
N MET A 167 -18.24 -28.61 -3.91
CA MET A 167 -17.28 -28.05 -4.87
C MET A 167 -16.39 -29.17 -5.42
N PRO A 168 -16.32 -29.36 -6.76
CA PRO A 168 -15.58 -30.47 -7.36
C PRO A 168 -14.06 -30.24 -7.51
N VAL A 169 -13.55 -29.13 -7.00
CA VAL A 169 -12.13 -28.76 -7.04
C VAL A 169 -11.62 -28.48 -5.63
N PRO A 170 -10.29 -28.46 -5.39
CA PRO A 170 -9.73 -28.07 -4.11
C PRO A 170 -10.22 -26.71 -3.67
N VAL A 171 -10.51 -26.58 -2.38
CA VAL A 171 -11.01 -25.37 -1.73
C VAL A 171 -9.97 -24.90 -0.71
N ILE A 172 -9.63 -23.63 -0.76
CA ILE A 172 -8.80 -22.97 0.24
C ILE A 172 -9.58 -21.78 0.76
N ILE A 173 -9.69 -21.67 2.08
CA ILE A 173 -10.47 -20.63 2.73
C ILE A 173 -9.59 -19.68 3.53
N ASP A 174 -9.98 -18.41 3.55
CA ASP A 174 -9.33 -17.43 4.42
C ASP A 174 -9.54 -17.79 5.90
N ARG A 175 -8.59 -17.40 6.74
CA ARG A 175 -8.63 -17.58 8.21
C ARG A 175 -9.89 -17.04 8.85
N THR A 176 -10.45 -15.94 8.33
CA THR A 176 -11.72 -15.37 8.82
C THR A 176 -12.91 -16.21 8.42
N VAL A 177 -12.90 -16.78 7.20
CA VAL A 177 -13.95 -17.70 6.73
C VAL A 177 -13.96 -19.00 7.54
N ALA A 178 -12.79 -19.49 7.93
CA ALA A 178 -12.67 -20.68 8.79
C ALA A 178 -13.35 -20.49 10.18
N ALA A 179 -13.42 -19.26 10.67
CA ALA A 179 -14.04 -18.92 11.95
C ALA A 179 -15.55 -18.63 11.84
N MET A 180 -16.14 -18.67 10.64
CA MET A 180 -17.55 -18.36 10.43
C MET A 180 -18.47 -19.53 10.79
N SER A 181 -19.66 -19.20 11.26
CA SER A 181 -20.82 -20.10 11.45
C SER A 181 -22.06 -19.45 10.86
N ASP A 182 -23.05 -20.27 10.46
CA ASP A 182 -24.32 -19.82 9.90
C ASP A 182 -24.15 -18.83 8.73
N PHE A 183 -23.26 -19.13 7.79
CA PHE A 183 -22.92 -18.24 6.67
C PHE A 183 -23.69 -18.60 5.39
N ALA A 184 -23.76 -17.66 4.47
CA ALA A 184 -24.35 -17.83 3.15
C ALA A 184 -23.25 -17.86 2.08
N ALA A 185 -23.41 -18.77 1.09
CA ALA A 185 -22.57 -18.86 -0.10
C ALA A 185 -23.37 -19.43 -1.28
N GLY A 186 -22.86 -19.33 -2.50
CA GLY A 186 -23.48 -19.96 -3.66
C GLY A 186 -23.65 -21.48 -3.48
N ALA A 187 -24.64 -22.02 -4.17
CA ALA A 187 -24.99 -23.45 -4.08
C ALA A 187 -24.39 -24.31 -5.18
N ASN A 188 -23.51 -23.74 -6.05
CA ASN A 188 -23.01 -24.34 -7.27
C ASN A 188 -24.14 -24.72 -8.26
N ILE A 189 -25.24 -23.98 -8.17
CA ILE A 189 -26.44 -24.07 -9.04
C ILE A 189 -26.78 -22.63 -9.41
N ASP A 190 -26.95 -22.35 -10.70
CA ASP A 190 -27.24 -20.99 -11.18
C ASP A 190 -28.49 -20.42 -10.48
N GLY A 191 -28.38 -19.19 -9.94
CA GLY A 191 -29.42 -18.46 -9.26
C GLY A 191 -29.85 -19.06 -7.92
N LYS A 192 -28.96 -19.83 -7.24
CA LYS A 192 -29.23 -20.39 -5.92
C LYS A 192 -28.06 -20.19 -4.96
N HIS A 193 -28.42 -20.00 -3.67
CA HIS A 193 -27.45 -19.93 -2.56
C HIS A 193 -27.90 -20.86 -1.42
N TYR A 194 -26.94 -21.35 -0.65
CA TYR A 194 -27.20 -21.95 0.66
C TYR A 194 -27.05 -20.87 1.73
N PHE A 195 -28.00 -20.84 2.67
CA PHE A 195 -27.96 -20.05 3.90
C PHE A 195 -27.83 -20.97 5.10
N GLY A 196 -27.16 -20.51 6.16
CA GLY A 196 -26.99 -21.30 7.38
C GLY A 196 -25.93 -22.39 7.26
N ILE A 197 -24.95 -22.26 6.36
CA ILE A 197 -23.84 -23.20 6.21
C ILE A 197 -22.95 -23.17 7.45
N ASN A 198 -22.56 -24.36 7.91
CA ASN A 198 -21.61 -24.52 9.01
C ASN A 198 -20.55 -25.55 8.66
N TRP A 199 -19.29 -25.17 8.94
CA TRP A 199 -18.17 -26.08 8.79
C TRP A 199 -18.31 -27.32 9.71
N ASP A 200 -17.84 -28.45 9.25
CA ASP A 200 -17.82 -29.77 9.95
C ASP A 200 -19.21 -30.36 10.24
N ARG A 201 -20.29 -29.62 9.98
CA ARG A 201 -21.66 -30.13 9.96
C ARG A 201 -22.13 -30.39 8.52
N ASP A 202 -22.06 -29.39 7.66
CA ASP A 202 -22.61 -29.41 6.29
C ASP A 202 -21.53 -29.67 5.24
N VAL A 203 -20.33 -29.20 5.51
CA VAL A 203 -19.14 -29.36 4.68
C VAL A 203 -17.89 -29.38 5.58
N ALA A 204 -16.96 -30.32 5.31
CA ALA A 204 -15.71 -30.39 6.07
C ALA A 204 -14.90 -29.09 5.90
N THR A 205 -14.26 -28.66 6.98
CA THR A 205 -13.38 -27.48 6.93
C THR A 205 -12.22 -27.73 5.96
N PRO A 206 -12.07 -26.95 4.88
CA PRO A 206 -11.00 -27.11 3.91
C PRO A 206 -9.65 -26.61 4.43
N GLU A 207 -8.63 -26.58 3.56
CA GLU A 207 -7.35 -25.93 3.84
C GLU A 207 -7.56 -24.44 4.18
N VAL A 208 -6.88 -23.97 5.22
CA VAL A 208 -6.99 -22.58 5.72
C VAL A 208 -5.68 -21.84 5.47
N ALA A 209 -5.76 -20.69 4.82
CA ALA A 209 -4.61 -19.85 4.55
C ALA A 209 -4.92 -18.37 4.77
N ASP A 210 -3.88 -17.55 4.88
CA ASP A 210 -4.01 -16.08 4.81
C ASP A 210 -4.02 -15.67 3.33
N ILE A 211 -5.20 -15.37 2.80
CA ILE A 211 -5.40 -15.04 1.38
C ILE A 211 -6.17 -13.73 1.14
N ARG A 212 -6.42 -12.95 2.17
CA ARG A 212 -7.13 -11.68 2.04
C ARG A 212 -6.22 -10.47 2.24
N ASN A 213 -6.65 -9.33 1.72
CA ASN A 213 -6.13 -8.05 2.17
C ASN A 213 -6.55 -7.82 3.64
N VAL A 214 -5.67 -7.19 4.40
CA VAL A 214 -6.05 -6.67 5.72
C VAL A 214 -7.00 -5.49 5.56
N VAL A 215 -7.80 -5.23 6.59
CA VAL A 215 -8.69 -4.07 6.66
C VAL A 215 -8.34 -3.21 7.88
N ALA A 216 -8.73 -1.95 7.83
CA ALA A 216 -8.55 -1.06 8.98
C ALA A 216 -9.29 -1.63 10.21
N GLY A 217 -8.62 -1.64 11.36
CA GLY A 217 -9.13 -2.24 12.59
C GLY A 217 -8.75 -3.71 12.81
N ASP A 218 -8.17 -4.40 11.84
CA ASP A 218 -7.58 -5.71 12.07
C ASP A 218 -6.50 -5.64 13.16
N PRO A 219 -6.31 -6.69 13.96
CA PRO A 219 -5.23 -6.73 14.93
C PRO A 219 -3.87 -6.73 14.23
N SER A 220 -2.92 -5.96 14.78
CA SER A 220 -1.56 -5.93 14.25
C SER A 220 -0.86 -7.30 14.42
N PRO A 221 -0.13 -7.78 13.39
CA PRO A 221 0.57 -9.07 13.42
C PRO A 221 1.62 -9.20 14.53
N ASP A 222 2.18 -8.10 15.01
CA ASP A 222 3.11 -8.09 16.14
C ASP A 222 2.42 -8.14 17.52
N GLY A 223 1.08 -8.22 17.53
CA GLY A 223 0.25 -8.31 18.73
C GLY A 223 0.03 -6.99 19.45
N LYS A 224 0.41 -5.85 18.88
CA LYS A 224 0.28 -4.52 19.49
C LYS A 224 -0.59 -3.61 18.64
N GLY A 225 -1.73 -3.20 19.20
CA GLY A 225 -2.67 -2.27 18.56
C GLY A 225 -3.42 -2.85 17.36
N THR A 226 -3.96 -1.97 16.55
CA THR A 226 -4.76 -2.27 15.36
C THR A 226 -4.16 -1.64 14.11
N LEU A 227 -4.49 -2.22 12.96
CA LEU A 227 -3.99 -1.76 11.67
C LEU A 227 -4.74 -0.53 11.19
N MET A 228 -3.98 0.44 10.71
CA MET A 228 -4.44 1.61 9.98
C MET A 228 -4.00 1.50 8.53
N ILE A 229 -4.80 2.06 7.63
CA ILE A 229 -4.50 2.11 6.19
C ILE A 229 -4.42 3.56 5.76
N LYS A 230 -3.31 3.95 5.12
CA LYS A 230 -3.15 5.25 4.47
C LYS A 230 -2.52 5.09 3.10
N ARG A 231 -2.79 6.05 2.23
CA ARG A 231 -2.13 6.11 0.92
C ARG A 231 -0.68 6.55 1.06
N GLY A 232 0.20 5.97 0.27
CA GLY A 232 1.62 6.26 0.24
C GLY A 232 2.17 6.42 -1.17
N ILE A 233 3.26 7.19 -1.27
CA ILE A 233 4.07 7.35 -2.47
C ILE A 233 5.40 6.67 -2.21
N GLU A 234 5.72 5.62 -2.95
CA GLU A 234 7.03 4.94 -2.87
C GLU A 234 8.13 5.87 -3.35
N VAL A 235 9.02 6.27 -2.45
CA VAL A 235 10.15 7.18 -2.75
C VAL A 235 11.51 6.48 -2.76
N GLY A 236 11.59 5.29 -2.20
CA GLY A 236 12.80 4.50 -2.18
C GLY A 236 12.53 3.05 -1.84
N HIS A 237 13.40 2.15 -2.32
CA HIS A 237 13.28 0.72 -2.11
C HIS A 237 14.64 0.10 -1.86
N ILE A 238 14.74 -0.81 -0.91
CA ILE A 238 15.96 -1.56 -0.60
C ILE A 238 15.68 -3.06 -0.60
N PHE A 239 16.58 -3.85 -1.19
CA PHE A 239 16.45 -5.29 -1.33
C PHE A 239 17.67 -6.02 -0.76
N GLN A 240 17.43 -7.17 -0.16
CA GLN A 240 18.45 -8.17 0.20
C GLN A 240 18.44 -9.26 -0.87
N LEU A 241 19.31 -9.14 -1.87
CA LEU A 241 19.35 -10.05 -3.02
C LEU A 241 20.07 -11.37 -2.75
N GLY A 242 20.87 -11.43 -1.68
CA GLY A 242 21.74 -12.58 -1.42
C GLY A 242 22.74 -12.79 -2.56
N ASP A 243 22.85 -14.01 -3.04
CA ASP A 243 23.78 -14.39 -4.11
C ASP A 243 23.09 -14.76 -5.44
N LYS A 244 21.80 -14.48 -5.56
CA LYS A 244 20.97 -14.80 -6.75
C LYS A 244 21.63 -14.33 -8.05
N TYR A 245 22.02 -13.07 -8.12
CA TYR A 245 22.62 -12.49 -9.31
C TYR A 245 24.12 -12.74 -9.41
N SER A 246 24.83 -12.68 -8.29
CA SER A 246 26.28 -12.89 -8.26
C SER A 246 26.66 -14.30 -8.68
N ARG A 247 25.89 -15.34 -8.30
CA ARG A 247 26.09 -16.70 -8.81
C ARG A 247 25.92 -16.76 -10.32
N ALA A 248 24.84 -16.22 -10.86
CA ALA A 248 24.56 -16.21 -12.29
C ALA A 248 25.63 -15.48 -13.12
N MET A 249 26.23 -14.43 -12.53
CA MET A 249 27.28 -13.63 -13.17
C MET A 249 28.71 -14.15 -12.88
N ASN A 250 28.86 -15.22 -12.08
CA ASN A 250 30.14 -15.68 -11.55
C ASN A 250 30.93 -14.58 -10.83
N ALA A 251 30.23 -13.66 -10.15
CA ALA A 251 30.83 -12.57 -9.39
C ALA A 251 31.32 -13.08 -8.03
N ALA A 252 32.60 -13.37 -7.94
CA ALA A 252 33.23 -13.87 -6.74
C ALA A 252 34.57 -13.13 -6.49
N VAL A 253 34.97 -13.09 -5.23
CA VAL A 253 36.28 -12.57 -4.81
C VAL A 253 37.05 -13.64 -4.05
N GLN A 254 38.37 -13.53 -4.02
CA GLN A 254 39.19 -14.41 -3.19
C GLN A 254 39.13 -13.91 -1.75
N GLY A 255 38.68 -14.77 -0.85
CA GLY A 255 38.68 -14.50 0.59
C GLY A 255 40.08 -14.56 1.21
N GLU A 256 40.22 -14.17 2.46
CA GLU A 256 41.46 -14.21 3.21
C GLU A 256 42.03 -15.64 3.35
N ASP A 257 41.14 -16.64 3.31
CA ASP A 257 41.49 -18.06 3.33
C ASP A 257 41.92 -18.62 1.96
N GLY A 258 42.01 -17.76 0.94
CA GLY A 258 42.36 -18.14 -0.42
C GLY A 258 41.26 -18.82 -1.23
N ARG A 259 40.04 -18.96 -0.67
CA ARG A 259 38.90 -19.57 -1.35
C ARG A 259 38.04 -18.49 -2.08
N ASN A 260 37.45 -18.88 -3.20
CA ASN A 260 36.49 -18.01 -3.87
C ASN A 260 35.20 -17.90 -3.04
N GLN A 261 34.81 -16.67 -2.76
CA GLN A 261 33.55 -16.32 -2.09
C GLN A 261 32.65 -15.58 -3.06
N VAL A 262 31.46 -16.11 -3.28
CA VAL A 262 30.41 -15.44 -4.07
C VAL A 262 29.93 -14.21 -3.31
N LEU A 263 29.81 -13.08 -4.01
CA LEU A 263 29.43 -11.81 -3.40
C LEU A 263 27.95 -11.82 -2.96
N THR A 264 27.71 -11.31 -1.77
CA THR A 264 26.35 -11.00 -1.31
C THR A 264 25.95 -9.61 -1.84
N MET A 265 24.79 -9.51 -2.45
CA MET A 265 24.31 -8.30 -3.10
C MET A 265 23.07 -7.72 -2.41
N GLY A 266 22.93 -6.43 -2.52
CA GLY A 266 21.71 -5.68 -2.27
C GLY A 266 21.38 -4.80 -3.47
N CYS A 267 20.14 -4.32 -3.53
CA CYS A 267 19.70 -3.33 -4.49
C CYS A 267 19.11 -2.12 -3.75
N TYR A 268 19.48 -0.93 -4.17
CA TYR A 268 19.15 0.29 -3.46
C TYR A 268 18.76 1.37 -4.45
N GLY A 269 17.54 1.90 -4.33
CA GLY A 269 17.03 2.94 -5.22
C GLY A 269 16.29 4.05 -4.48
N ILE A 270 16.51 5.29 -4.88
CA ILE A 270 15.74 6.47 -4.46
C ILE A 270 15.27 7.19 -5.72
N GLY A 271 13.96 7.45 -5.80
CA GLY A 271 13.38 8.26 -6.87
C GLY A 271 13.57 9.74 -6.60
N VAL A 272 14.71 10.33 -7.02
CA VAL A 272 15.08 11.71 -6.67
C VAL A 272 14.00 12.73 -7.04
N THR A 273 13.44 12.65 -8.25
CA THR A 273 12.35 13.53 -8.70
C THR A 273 11.02 13.20 -8.00
N ARG A 274 10.77 11.92 -7.73
CA ARG A 274 9.58 11.47 -7.01
C ARG A 274 9.57 11.96 -5.57
N VAL A 275 10.73 12.00 -4.89
CA VAL A 275 10.86 12.55 -3.53
C VAL A 275 10.43 14.01 -3.49
N VAL A 276 10.82 14.82 -4.48
CA VAL A 276 10.40 16.23 -4.58
C VAL A 276 8.88 16.33 -4.72
N ALA A 277 8.30 15.55 -5.63
CA ALA A 277 6.84 15.51 -5.82
C ALA A 277 6.12 15.05 -4.53
N ALA A 278 6.60 14.01 -3.87
CA ALA A 278 6.05 13.51 -2.62
C ALA A 278 6.14 14.54 -1.48
N ALA A 279 7.22 15.32 -1.43
CA ALA A 279 7.37 16.40 -0.46
C ALA A 279 6.33 17.52 -0.69
N ILE A 280 6.05 17.85 -1.94
CA ILE A 280 5.02 18.83 -2.30
C ILE A 280 3.62 18.30 -1.92
N GLU A 281 3.31 17.05 -2.27
CA GLU A 281 2.03 16.41 -1.95
C GLU A 281 1.76 16.32 -0.44
N GLN A 282 2.79 16.30 0.38
CA GLN A 282 2.67 16.26 1.83
C GLN A 282 2.63 17.65 2.47
N ASN A 283 3.18 18.66 1.78
CA ASN A 283 3.42 19.99 2.33
C ASN A 283 2.89 21.07 1.37
N TYR A 284 1.60 21.32 1.42
CA TYR A 284 0.94 22.41 0.68
C TYR A 284 -0.26 22.95 1.46
N ASP A 285 -0.68 24.14 1.12
CA ASP A 285 -1.91 24.76 1.60
C ASP A 285 -2.73 25.36 0.41
N GLU A 286 -3.76 26.12 0.71
CA GLU A 286 -4.61 26.78 -0.31
C GLU A 286 -3.86 27.80 -1.19
N ARG A 287 -2.66 28.22 -0.79
CA ARG A 287 -1.84 29.21 -1.49
C ARG A 287 -0.77 28.56 -2.36
N GLY A 288 -0.41 27.30 -2.07
CA GLY A 288 0.57 26.56 -2.85
C GLY A 288 1.49 25.69 -2.02
N ILE A 289 2.74 25.57 -2.43
CA ILE A 289 3.74 24.70 -1.84
C ILE A 289 4.27 25.32 -0.54
N VAL A 290 4.30 24.51 0.52
CA VAL A 290 4.95 24.85 1.80
C VAL A 290 6.19 23.96 1.95
N TRP A 291 7.33 24.44 1.48
CA TRP A 291 8.55 23.64 1.48
C TRP A 291 9.05 23.32 2.89
N PRO A 292 9.44 22.07 3.17
CA PRO A 292 10.30 21.76 4.32
C PRO A 292 11.64 22.51 4.21
N ASP A 293 12.15 23.03 5.32
CA ASP A 293 13.36 23.88 5.37
C ASP A 293 14.56 23.30 4.61
N ASN A 294 14.77 21.99 4.72
CA ASN A 294 15.96 21.32 4.20
C ASN A 294 15.94 21.06 2.69
N ILE A 295 14.80 21.24 2.03
CA ILE A 295 14.63 21.00 0.59
C ILE A 295 14.00 22.20 -0.14
N ALA A 296 13.72 23.28 0.56
CA ALA A 296 13.29 24.51 -0.06
C ALA A 296 14.33 24.99 -1.10
N PRO A 297 13.94 25.42 -2.29
CA PRO A 297 14.86 25.97 -3.28
C PRO A 297 15.67 27.15 -2.75
N PHE A 298 15.05 27.96 -1.91
CA PHE A 298 15.68 29.05 -1.18
C PHE A 298 15.14 29.09 0.25
N GLN A 299 16.01 29.41 1.20
CA GLN A 299 15.62 29.55 2.62
C GLN A 299 14.93 30.89 2.88
N VAL A 300 15.31 31.92 2.13
CA VAL A 300 14.79 33.29 2.28
C VAL A 300 14.57 33.92 0.92
N ALA A 301 13.41 34.54 0.73
CA ALA A 301 13.14 35.44 -0.38
C ALA A 301 13.04 36.90 0.10
N ILE A 302 13.82 37.79 -0.47
CA ILE A 302 13.75 39.23 -0.21
C ILE A 302 12.91 39.87 -1.31
N LEU A 303 11.82 40.54 -0.92
CA LEU A 303 10.91 41.22 -1.83
C LEU A 303 10.96 42.74 -1.55
N PRO A 304 11.89 43.48 -2.19
CA PRO A 304 12.06 44.89 -1.92
C PRO A 304 11.03 45.74 -2.65
N MET A 305 9.99 46.15 -1.95
CA MET A 305 8.91 46.95 -2.56
C MET A 305 9.40 48.32 -3.05
N ASN A 306 9.07 48.64 -4.28
CA ASN A 306 9.46 49.91 -4.90
C ASN A 306 10.97 50.18 -4.95
N MET A 307 11.80 49.14 -5.00
CA MET A 307 13.27 49.23 -5.06
C MET A 307 13.74 50.24 -6.11
N HIS A 308 13.12 50.24 -7.30
CA HIS A 308 13.49 51.16 -8.41
C HIS A 308 13.13 52.61 -8.16
N LYS A 309 12.35 52.93 -7.13
CA LYS A 309 11.95 54.28 -6.78
C LYS A 309 12.60 54.81 -5.51
N SER A 310 13.27 53.93 -4.77
CA SER A 310 13.87 54.27 -3.48
C SER A 310 15.28 53.68 -3.33
N TYR A 311 16.27 54.52 -3.44
CA TYR A 311 17.65 54.17 -3.22
C TYR A 311 17.92 53.52 -1.83
N ARG A 312 17.20 54.00 -0.80
CA ARG A 312 17.30 53.44 0.55
C ARG A 312 16.79 51.99 0.63
N VAL A 313 15.71 51.66 -0.11
CA VAL A 313 15.17 50.29 -0.16
C VAL A 313 16.15 49.39 -0.90
N GLN A 314 16.73 49.89 -2.01
CA GLN A 314 17.74 49.17 -2.79
C GLN A 314 18.95 48.85 -1.93
N GLU A 315 19.56 49.85 -1.30
CA GLU A 315 20.78 49.71 -0.47
C GLU A 315 20.54 48.71 0.68
N LEU A 316 19.36 48.77 1.36
CA LEU A 316 19.03 47.87 2.42
C LEU A 316 18.82 46.42 1.92
N ALA A 317 18.14 46.24 0.80
CA ALA A 317 17.92 44.93 0.19
C ALA A 317 19.25 44.27 -0.22
N GLU A 318 20.10 45.00 -0.90
CA GLU A 318 21.43 44.55 -1.31
C GLU A 318 22.32 44.21 -0.11
N LYS A 319 22.26 45.02 0.95
CA LYS A 319 22.98 44.75 2.19
C LYS A 319 22.48 43.48 2.88
N LEU A 320 21.14 43.28 3.02
CA LEU A 320 20.57 42.07 3.60
C LEU A 320 20.90 40.83 2.78
N TYR A 321 20.81 40.94 1.45
CA TYR A 321 21.21 39.85 0.56
C TYR A 321 22.65 39.41 0.79
N ALA A 322 23.56 40.40 0.83
CA ALA A 322 24.98 40.13 1.08
C ALA A 322 25.25 39.54 2.45
N GLU A 323 24.62 40.08 3.53
CA GLU A 323 24.82 39.61 4.90
C GLU A 323 24.30 38.19 5.11
N LEU A 324 23.10 37.85 4.55
CA LEU A 324 22.52 36.52 4.66
C LEU A 324 23.31 35.51 3.83
N SER A 325 23.67 35.86 2.59
CA SER A 325 24.52 34.99 1.75
C SER A 325 25.89 34.74 2.38
N ALA A 326 26.50 35.74 3.03
CA ALA A 326 27.78 35.57 3.74
C ALA A 326 27.68 34.62 4.95
N LYS A 327 26.49 34.42 5.50
CA LYS A 327 26.19 33.43 6.55
C LYS A 327 25.88 32.03 6.02
N GLY A 328 25.94 31.83 4.69
CA GLY A 328 25.63 30.56 4.05
C GLY A 328 24.13 30.25 3.95
N ILE A 329 23.28 31.25 4.01
CA ILE A 329 21.84 31.15 3.79
C ILE A 329 21.58 31.29 2.29
N ASP A 330 20.78 30.37 1.72
CA ASP A 330 20.33 30.45 0.35
C ASP A 330 19.23 31.51 0.22
N VAL A 331 19.57 32.63 -0.42
CA VAL A 331 18.72 33.80 -0.52
C VAL A 331 18.39 34.10 -1.98
N LEU A 332 17.12 34.32 -2.26
CA LEU A 332 16.62 34.90 -3.51
C LEU A 332 16.20 36.34 -3.27
N MET A 333 16.62 37.26 -4.14
CA MET A 333 16.13 38.65 -4.14
C MET A 333 15.35 38.91 -5.43
N ASP A 334 14.10 39.34 -5.30
CA ASP A 334 13.28 39.72 -6.46
C ASP A 334 13.57 41.17 -6.85
N ASP A 335 14.39 41.36 -7.87
CA ASP A 335 14.80 42.66 -8.41
C ASP A 335 13.90 43.16 -9.56
N ARG A 336 12.82 42.48 -9.88
CA ARG A 336 11.90 42.81 -10.98
C ARG A 336 11.08 44.05 -10.66
N LYS A 337 10.63 44.72 -11.72
CA LYS A 337 9.71 45.88 -11.63
C LYS A 337 8.25 45.45 -11.63
N GLU A 338 7.90 44.59 -10.69
CA GLU A 338 6.56 44.04 -10.57
C GLU A 338 5.77 44.65 -9.41
N ARG A 339 4.43 44.41 -9.43
CA ARG A 339 3.56 44.80 -8.32
C ARG A 339 3.78 43.89 -7.13
N PRO A 340 3.71 44.39 -5.89
CA PRO A 340 3.92 43.58 -4.71
C PRO A 340 3.15 42.25 -4.70
N GLY A 341 1.86 42.26 -5.08
CA GLY A 341 1.05 41.05 -5.13
C GLY A 341 1.53 39.98 -6.10
N VAL A 342 2.14 40.38 -7.22
CA VAL A 342 2.76 39.48 -8.20
C VAL A 342 4.04 38.89 -7.60
N MET A 343 4.88 39.75 -7.01
CA MET A 343 6.15 39.29 -6.36
C MET A 343 5.87 38.27 -5.27
N PHE A 344 4.85 38.50 -4.44
CA PHE A 344 4.44 37.52 -3.40
C PHE A 344 3.98 36.20 -4.00
N ALA A 345 3.04 36.26 -4.94
CA ALA A 345 2.49 35.04 -5.55
C ALA A 345 3.55 34.20 -6.26
N ASP A 346 4.52 34.85 -6.92
CA ASP A 346 5.62 34.15 -7.61
C ASP A 346 6.65 33.54 -6.64
N MET A 347 6.80 34.12 -5.44
CA MET A 347 7.80 33.67 -4.45
C MET A 347 7.26 32.66 -3.44
N GLU A 348 5.93 32.56 -3.25
CA GLU A 348 5.32 31.55 -2.39
C GLU A 348 5.79 30.13 -2.73
N PRO A 349 5.85 29.69 -3.99
CA PRO A 349 6.25 28.32 -4.33
C PRO A 349 7.77 28.07 -4.35
N VAL A 350 8.62 29.04 -4.03
CA VAL A 350 10.10 28.88 -4.14
C VAL A 350 10.85 29.11 -2.83
N SER A 351 10.21 29.60 -1.79
CA SER A 351 10.87 29.92 -0.52
C SER A 351 10.01 29.53 0.69
N TYR A 352 10.64 28.92 1.68
CA TYR A 352 10.02 28.62 2.98
C TYR A 352 9.70 29.90 3.78
N THR A 353 10.59 30.90 3.74
CA THR A 353 10.42 32.15 4.49
C THR A 353 10.44 33.35 3.58
N HIS A 354 9.39 34.15 3.61
CA HIS A 354 9.30 35.43 2.93
C HIS A 354 9.66 36.56 3.89
N LEU A 355 10.77 37.23 3.64
CA LEU A 355 11.08 38.50 4.27
C LEU A 355 10.48 39.65 3.45
N THR A 356 9.33 40.14 3.89
CA THR A 356 8.85 41.44 3.42
C THR A 356 9.64 42.52 4.13
N LEU A 357 10.35 43.33 3.37
CA LEU A 357 10.79 44.62 3.88
C LEU A 357 9.53 45.51 3.87
N PRO A 358 8.91 45.77 5.03
CA PRO A 358 7.82 46.74 5.05
C PRO A 358 8.40 48.05 4.54
N THR A 359 7.57 48.78 3.81
CA THR A 359 7.82 50.19 3.56
C THR A 359 8.18 50.77 4.93
N ILE A 360 9.46 51.17 5.11
CA ILE A 360 9.88 51.80 6.34
C ILE A 360 9.06 53.10 6.34
N TYR A 361 8.06 53.15 7.23
CA TYR A 361 7.35 54.38 7.46
C TYR A 361 8.42 55.40 7.84
N SER A 362 8.53 56.42 6.99
CA SER A 362 9.32 57.60 7.31
C SER A 362 8.85 58.15 8.64
N VAL A 363 9.70 58.10 9.66
CA VAL A 363 9.60 59.01 10.80
C VAL A 363 10.19 60.33 10.34
#